data_44b9443745f18cb8bd256ea4df8f13e2
#
_entry.id   44b9443745f18cb8bd256ea4df8f13e2
#
_cell.length_a   1.000
_cell.length_b   1.000
_cell.length_c   1.000
_cell.angle_alpha   90.00
_cell.angle_beta   90.00
_cell.angle_gamma   90.00
#
_symmetry.space_group_name_H-M   'P 1'
#
loop_
_entity.id
_entity.type
_entity.pdbx_description
1 polymer ?
#
loop_
_entity_poly.entity_id
_entity_poly.type
_entity_poly.pdbx_seq_one_letter_code
_entity_poly.pdbx_strand_id
1 'polypeptide(L)'
;MPSLCRFVGDNNNVLYASKIVSQTRGGTSADGQMIINTGLLPIEQGAACYRFPYHRYPSLSELYSSSCNIIPGSLSVWNQAYMNQAYSIDDSYTISSGNNSLDGDDIFIFQKYLEIYKSYDYSMVLTISTHTPFTTTSNKSNLILPEDMPKDMANYMKSFNYTDSCLNSVLSLVATDSLLRNATIVVTSDHAIFPQNKREEYYSYCQESGLDYAIDEAFCPLIIYSPNIEKKTVINTVAYQMDIYPTILNLVGCKNYFWKGFGVDLLEEGAIDKRPIDQNKAYKLSDKIISSNYFTTIDL
;
A
#
# COMPACT_ATOMS: atom_id res chain seq x y z
N MET A 1 -2.70 15.27 4.05
CA MET A 1 -2.19 14.42 5.19
C MET A 1 -1.10 15.18 5.96
N PRO A 2 -1.49 16.09 6.88
CA PRO A 2 -0.50 16.94 7.53
C PRO A 2 0.46 16.19 8.47
N SER A 3 0.00 15.13 9.15
CA SER A 3 0.85 14.34 10.03
C SER A 3 1.91 13.56 9.25
N LEU A 4 1.52 12.96 8.15
CA LEU A 4 2.43 12.24 7.26
C LEU A 4 3.44 13.20 6.61
N CYS A 5 3.00 14.38 6.16
CA CYS A 5 3.91 15.41 5.62
C CYS A 5 4.93 15.87 6.67
N ARG A 6 4.51 16.08 7.91
CA ARG A 6 5.41 16.42 9.02
C ARG A 6 6.39 15.28 9.27
N PHE A 7 5.91 14.05 9.36
CA PHE A 7 6.76 12.88 9.57
C PHE A 7 7.85 12.78 8.49
N VAL A 8 7.50 12.95 7.21
CA VAL A 8 8.46 13.00 6.10
C VAL A 8 9.41 14.21 6.24
N GLY A 9 8.89 15.37 6.67
CA GLY A 9 9.68 16.59 6.88
C GLY A 9 10.76 16.42 7.94
N ASP A 10 10.38 15.85 9.08
CA ASP A 10 11.20 15.82 10.30
C ASP A 10 12.22 14.64 10.31
N ASN A 11 12.03 13.62 9.46
CA ASN A 11 12.90 12.45 9.45
C ASN A 11 13.87 12.46 8.26
N ASN A 12 15.14 12.11 8.52
CA ASN A 12 16.16 11.94 7.49
C ASN A 12 16.21 10.50 6.92
N ASN A 13 15.63 9.55 7.64
CA ASN A 13 15.61 8.13 7.28
C ASN A 13 14.38 7.77 6.46
N VAL A 14 14.03 8.59 5.46
CA VAL A 14 12.80 8.45 4.67
C VAL A 14 13.09 8.46 3.17
N LEU A 15 12.48 7.51 2.47
CA LEU A 15 12.25 7.57 1.03
C LEU A 15 10.83 8.09 0.79
N TYR A 16 10.68 9.09 -0.06
CA TYR A 16 9.39 9.61 -0.52
C TYR A 16 9.31 9.62 -2.03
N ALA A 17 8.24 9.04 -2.59
CA ALA A 17 7.91 9.09 -4.00
C ALA A 17 6.43 9.42 -4.17
N SER A 18 6.12 10.51 -4.88
CA SER A 18 4.73 10.96 -5.12
C SER A 18 4.11 10.36 -6.39
N LYS A 19 4.93 9.75 -7.26
CA LYS A 19 4.51 9.32 -8.60
C LYS A 19 4.73 7.81 -8.80
N ILE A 20 4.12 7.01 -7.93
CA ILE A 20 4.09 5.55 -8.10
C ILE A 20 2.85 5.19 -8.92
N VAL A 21 3.06 4.69 -10.13
CA VAL A 21 1.96 4.25 -11.01
C VAL A 21 1.32 3.01 -10.41
N SER A 22 -0.01 3.07 -10.24
CA SER A 22 -0.81 1.91 -9.83
C SER A 22 -0.82 0.87 -10.93
N GLN A 23 -0.46 -0.37 -10.58
CA GLN A 23 -0.38 -1.48 -11.52
C GLN A 23 -1.47 -2.53 -11.30
N THR A 24 -2.48 -2.21 -10.50
CA THR A 24 -3.64 -3.08 -10.27
C THR A 24 -4.53 -3.20 -11.50
N ARG A 25 -5.29 -4.28 -11.55
CA ARG A 25 -6.28 -4.59 -12.59
C ARG A 25 -7.64 -4.87 -11.94
N GLY A 26 -8.36 -5.85 -12.44
CA GLY A 26 -9.68 -6.24 -11.94
C GLY A 26 -9.75 -6.72 -10.49
N GLY A 27 -8.62 -7.07 -9.89
CA GLY A 27 -8.52 -7.47 -8.49
C GLY A 27 -8.40 -6.30 -7.49
N THR A 28 -8.20 -5.07 -7.97
CA THR A 28 -8.09 -3.84 -7.15
C THR A 28 -7.22 -4.02 -5.89
N SER A 29 -7.80 -3.99 -4.67
CA SER A 29 -7.07 -4.14 -3.41
C SER A 29 -6.34 -5.49 -3.28
N ALA A 30 -6.91 -6.58 -3.81
CA ALA A 30 -6.22 -7.87 -3.82
C ALA A 30 -4.96 -7.85 -4.70
N ASP A 31 -5.02 -7.16 -5.83
CA ASP A 31 -3.87 -6.97 -6.71
C ASP A 31 -2.80 -6.10 -6.05
N GLY A 32 -3.20 -5.00 -5.40
CA GLY A 32 -2.27 -4.12 -4.67
C GLY A 32 -1.53 -4.86 -3.56
N GLN A 33 -2.24 -5.64 -2.76
CA GLN A 33 -1.63 -6.49 -1.74
C GLN A 33 -0.64 -7.48 -2.35
N MET A 34 -0.99 -8.12 -3.48
CA MET A 34 -0.09 -9.05 -4.16
C MET A 34 1.18 -8.37 -4.65
N ILE A 35 1.07 -7.23 -5.32
CA ILE A 35 2.22 -6.49 -5.84
C ILE A 35 3.18 -6.11 -4.71
N ILE A 36 2.64 -5.55 -3.63
CA ILE A 36 3.44 -5.05 -2.50
C ILE A 36 4.11 -6.20 -1.74
N ASN A 37 3.39 -7.31 -1.51
CA ASN A 37 3.90 -8.43 -0.72
C ASN A 37 4.83 -9.36 -1.49
N THR A 38 4.69 -9.45 -2.82
CA THR A 38 5.37 -10.48 -3.61
C THR A 38 6.18 -9.95 -4.79
N GLY A 39 5.98 -8.70 -5.20
CA GLY A 39 6.55 -8.17 -6.43
C GLY A 39 6.01 -8.80 -7.72
N LEU A 40 4.95 -9.63 -7.63
CA LEU A 40 4.22 -10.16 -8.78
C LEU A 40 3.17 -9.14 -9.25
N LEU A 41 2.97 -9.08 -10.56
CA LEU A 41 1.91 -8.26 -11.16
C LEU A 41 0.62 -9.07 -11.32
N PRO A 42 -0.56 -8.40 -11.35
CA PRO A 42 -1.86 -9.04 -11.47
C PRO A 42 -2.00 -9.86 -12.75
N ILE A 43 -2.80 -10.91 -12.69
CA ILE A 43 -3.24 -11.68 -13.85
C ILE A 43 -4.13 -10.84 -14.77
N GLU A 44 -4.31 -11.28 -16.01
CA GLU A 44 -5.05 -10.51 -17.00
C GLU A 44 -6.53 -10.35 -16.64
N GLN A 45 -7.15 -11.37 -16.05
CA GLN A 45 -8.58 -11.35 -15.73
C GLN A 45 -8.87 -11.78 -14.30
N GLY A 46 -9.55 -10.93 -13.55
CA GLY A 46 -9.92 -11.15 -12.15
C GLY A 46 -8.74 -11.00 -11.20
N ALA A 47 -8.89 -11.47 -9.98
CA ALA A 47 -7.83 -11.50 -8.97
C ALA A 47 -7.20 -12.89 -8.86
N ALA A 48 -5.89 -12.96 -8.64
CA ALA A 48 -5.16 -14.22 -8.52
C ALA A 48 -5.69 -15.10 -7.38
N CYS A 49 -6.04 -14.49 -6.24
CA CYS A 49 -6.60 -15.21 -5.09
C CYS A 49 -7.97 -15.84 -5.36
N TYR A 50 -8.74 -15.34 -6.33
CA TYR A 50 -10.00 -15.96 -6.79
C TYR A 50 -9.76 -17.10 -7.77
N ARG A 51 -8.83 -16.89 -8.69
CA ARG A 51 -8.56 -17.85 -9.76
C ARG A 51 -7.72 -19.03 -9.27
N PHE A 52 -6.85 -18.76 -8.33
CA PHE A 52 -5.84 -19.69 -7.82
C PHE A 52 -5.75 -19.65 -6.29
N PRO A 53 -6.82 -20.01 -5.56
CA PRO A 53 -6.94 -19.79 -4.11
C PRO A 53 -5.97 -20.59 -3.24
N TYR A 54 -5.28 -21.59 -3.82
CA TYR A 54 -4.35 -22.46 -3.08
C TYR A 54 -2.89 -22.27 -3.49
N HIS A 55 -2.61 -21.30 -4.37
CA HIS A 55 -1.25 -20.99 -4.75
C HIS A 55 -0.53 -20.24 -3.62
N ARG A 56 0.76 -20.47 -3.51
CA ARG A 56 1.65 -19.76 -2.59
C ARG A 56 2.70 -18.99 -3.36
N TYR A 57 3.11 -17.88 -2.80
CA TYR A 57 4.06 -16.98 -3.42
C TYR A 57 5.13 -16.57 -2.41
N PRO A 58 6.41 -16.45 -2.82
CA PRO A 58 7.43 -15.82 -1.99
C PRO A 58 6.95 -14.43 -1.58
N SER A 59 6.91 -14.17 -0.29
CA SER A 59 6.29 -12.94 0.24
C SER A 59 7.14 -12.30 1.33
N LEU A 60 6.83 -11.04 1.64
CA LEU A 60 7.51 -10.32 2.72
C LEU A 60 7.32 -11.01 4.08
N SER A 61 6.16 -11.59 4.35
CA SER A 61 5.89 -12.28 5.62
C SER A 61 6.79 -13.48 5.85
N GLU A 62 7.17 -14.20 4.78
CA GLU A 62 8.07 -15.37 4.89
C GLU A 62 9.50 -15.03 5.33
N LEU A 63 9.86 -13.75 5.32
CA LEU A 63 11.17 -13.29 5.79
C LEU A 63 11.28 -13.21 7.32
N TYR A 64 10.17 -13.44 8.03
CA TYR A 64 10.04 -13.21 9.47
C TYR A 64 9.49 -14.44 10.19
N SER A 65 9.76 -14.53 11.49
CA SER A 65 9.33 -15.65 12.33
C SER A 65 7.86 -15.57 12.74
N SER A 66 7.28 -14.37 12.71
CA SER A 66 5.90 -14.11 13.09
C SER A 66 5.31 -12.99 12.25
N SER A 67 4.10 -13.22 11.75
CA SER A 67 3.43 -12.30 10.85
C SER A 67 1.95 -12.15 11.15
N CYS A 68 1.43 -10.94 10.96
CA CYS A 68 -0.02 -10.73 11.03
C CYS A 68 -0.51 -9.75 9.97
N ASN A 69 -1.82 -9.81 9.72
CA ASN A 69 -2.52 -8.69 9.09
C ASN A 69 -3.67 -8.17 9.95
N ILE A 70 -3.98 -6.91 9.74
CA ILE A 70 -5.16 -6.25 10.31
C ILE A 70 -5.94 -5.68 9.15
N ILE A 71 -7.18 -6.16 9.00
CA ILE A 71 -8.02 -5.84 7.86
C ILE A 71 -9.40 -5.33 8.30
N PRO A 72 -10.04 -4.45 7.53
CA PRO A 72 -11.42 -4.08 7.76
C PRO A 72 -12.38 -5.21 7.36
N GLY A 73 -13.52 -5.28 8.02
CA GLY A 73 -14.58 -6.22 7.71
C GLY A 73 -14.30 -7.64 8.16
N SER A 74 -14.33 -8.60 7.25
CA SER A 74 -14.15 -10.02 7.54
C SER A 74 -13.18 -10.70 6.57
N LEU A 75 -12.69 -11.89 6.91
CA LEU A 75 -11.80 -12.68 6.05
C LEU A 75 -12.39 -13.06 4.69
N SER A 76 -13.72 -12.98 4.54
CA SER A 76 -14.38 -13.20 3.25
C SER A 76 -14.30 -11.99 2.32
N VAL A 77 -14.00 -10.81 2.84
CA VAL A 77 -13.81 -9.60 2.03
C VAL A 77 -12.56 -9.77 1.18
N TRP A 78 -12.70 -9.55 -0.12
CA TRP A 78 -11.63 -9.70 -1.13
C TRP A 78 -10.91 -11.06 -1.11
N ASN A 79 -11.54 -12.11 -0.57
CA ASN A 79 -10.90 -13.43 -0.36
C ASN A 79 -9.63 -13.36 0.51
N GLN A 80 -9.63 -12.53 1.53
CA GLN A 80 -8.47 -12.31 2.38
C GLN A 80 -7.92 -13.61 3.01
N ALA A 81 -8.78 -14.58 3.31
CA ALA A 81 -8.34 -15.89 3.81
C ALA A 81 -7.39 -16.62 2.84
N TYR A 82 -7.69 -16.57 1.54
CA TYR A 82 -6.80 -17.14 0.52
C TYR A 82 -5.53 -16.32 0.32
N MET A 83 -5.61 -14.99 0.42
CA MET A 83 -4.44 -14.13 0.36
C MET A 83 -3.51 -14.37 1.56
N ASN A 84 -4.05 -14.53 2.76
CA ASN A 84 -3.26 -14.84 3.94
C ASN A 84 -2.50 -16.17 3.77
N GLN A 85 -3.18 -17.19 3.25
CA GLN A 85 -2.54 -18.47 2.92
C GLN A 85 -1.49 -18.32 1.82
N ALA A 86 -1.78 -17.54 0.77
CA ALA A 86 -0.88 -17.33 -0.35
C ALA A 86 0.40 -16.59 0.03
N TYR A 87 0.34 -15.73 1.05
CA TYR A 87 1.47 -14.93 1.54
C TYR A 87 2.04 -15.44 2.86
N SER A 88 1.62 -16.62 3.32
CA SER A 88 2.11 -17.22 4.59
C SER A 88 1.94 -16.29 5.80
N ILE A 89 0.79 -15.62 5.91
CA ILE A 89 0.43 -14.80 7.07
C ILE A 89 -0.04 -15.73 8.20
N ASP A 90 0.58 -15.63 9.37
CA ASP A 90 0.28 -16.51 10.51
C ASP A 90 -1.07 -16.15 11.16
N ASP A 91 -1.27 -14.88 11.50
CA ASP A 91 -2.46 -14.41 12.20
C ASP A 91 -3.21 -13.32 11.44
N SER A 92 -4.52 -13.26 11.64
CA SER A 92 -5.37 -12.24 10.99
C SER A 92 -6.38 -11.66 11.96
N TYR A 93 -6.41 -10.33 12.04
CA TYR A 93 -7.35 -9.58 12.87
C TYR A 93 -8.32 -8.81 11.98
N THR A 94 -9.60 -9.07 12.18
CA THR A 94 -10.68 -8.40 11.44
C THR A 94 -11.30 -7.30 12.30
N ILE A 95 -11.43 -6.11 11.72
CA ILE A 95 -12.05 -4.96 12.39
C ILE A 95 -13.36 -4.66 11.67
N SER A 96 -14.47 -4.87 12.37
CA SER A 96 -15.83 -4.64 11.86
C SER A 96 -16.63 -3.81 12.85
N SER A 97 -17.42 -2.88 12.34
CA SER A 97 -18.38 -2.11 13.14
C SER A 97 -19.74 -2.78 13.31
N GLY A 98 -19.91 -3.98 12.78
CA GLY A 98 -21.01 -4.90 13.14
C GLY A 98 -22.13 -5.09 12.13
N ASN A 99 -22.23 -4.34 11.03
CA ASN A 99 -23.40 -4.42 10.15
C ASN A 99 -23.13 -4.66 8.65
N ASN A 100 -21.92 -4.50 8.16
CA ASN A 100 -21.59 -4.72 6.74
C ASN A 100 -20.20 -5.35 6.57
N SER A 101 -20.01 -6.07 5.48
CA SER A 101 -18.73 -6.72 5.16
C SER A 101 -17.56 -5.76 4.91
N LEU A 102 -17.88 -4.49 4.64
CA LEU A 102 -16.89 -3.39 4.44
C LEU A 102 -16.86 -2.41 5.61
N ASP A 103 -17.48 -2.76 6.73
CA ASP A 103 -17.50 -1.92 7.93
C ASP A 103 -16.17 -2.03 8.66
N GLY A 104 -15.55 -0.92 8.83
CA GLY A 104 -14.36 -0.72 9.61
C GLY A 104 -14.13 0.77 9.77
N ASP A 105 -13.25 1.13 10.70
CA ASP A 105 -12.84 2.49 10.93
C ASP A 105 -11.36 2.49 11.26
N ASP A 106 -10.59 3.33 10.60
CA ASP A 106 -9.15 3.36 10.73
C ASP A 106 -8.68 3.60 12.17
N ILE A 107 -9.46 4.29 13.00
CA ILE A 107 -9.11 4.46 14.41
C ILE A 107 -9.03 3.11 15.14
N PHE A 108 -9.98 2.20 14.90
CA PHE A 108 -9.96 0.88 15.51
C PHE A 108 -8.91 -0.04 14.90
N ILE A 109 -8.63 0.12 13.59
CA ILE A 109 -7.56 -0.60 12.90
C ILE A 109 -6.22 -0.25 13.53
N PHE A 110 -5.90 1.03 13.69
CA PHE A 110 -4.64 1.46 14.32
C PHE A 110 -4.59 1.20 15.82
N GLN A 111 -5.72 1.25 16.53
CA GLN A 111 -5.79 0.79 17.93
C GLN A 111 -5.43 -0.69 18.05
N LYS A 112 -5.98 -1.55 17.19
CA LYS A 112 -5.62 -2.97 17.17
C LYS A 112 -4.13 -3.16 16.87
N TYR A 113 -3.59 -2.43 15.89
CA TYR A 113 -2.16 -2.49 15.61
C TYR A 113 -1.31 -2.14 16.83
N LEU A 114 -1.63 -1.05 17.53
CA LEU A 114 -0.90 -0.61 18.73
C LEU A 114 -1.03 -1.59 19.91
N GLU A 115 -2.08 -2.38 19.93
CA GLU A 115 -2.28 -3.44 20.94
C GLU A 115 -1.36 -4.64 20.71
N ILE A 116 -1.07 -4.99 19.44
CA ILE A 116 -0.44 -6.26 19.08
C ILE A 116 0.94 -6.15 18.42
N TYR A 117 1.36 -4.97 17.91
CA TYR A 117 2.59 -4.84 17.08
C TYR A 117 3.87 -5.39 17.74
N LYS A 118 3.93 -5.45 19.07
CA LYS A 118 5.08 -6.01 19.79
C LYS A 118 5.18 -7.55 19.73
N SER A 119 4.13 -8.20 19.25
CA SER A 119 4.05 -9.66 19.17
C SER A 119 4.41 -10.20 17.80
N TYR A 120 4.65 -9.33 16.81
CA TYR A 120 4.90 -9.73 15.43
C TYR A 120 6.10 -9.00 14.84
N ASP A 121 6.89 -9.74 14.07
CA ASP A 121 8.03 -9.19 13.34
C ASP A 121 7.59 -8.52 12.03
N TYR A 122 6.46 -8.98 11.47
CA TYR A 122 5.85 -8.42 10.26
C TYR A 122 4.36 -8.12 10.50
N SER A 123 3.91 -6.95 10.12
CA SER A 123 2.49 -6.57 10.18
C SER A 123 2.05 -5.85 8.90
N MET A 124 0.98 -6.33 8.29
CA MET A 124 0.30 -5.64 7.20
C MET A 124 -1.01 -5.04 7.72
N VAL A 125 -1.19 -3.74 7.52
CA VAL A 125 -2.38 -3.00 7.98
C VAL A 125 -3.11 -2.43 6.77
N LEU A 126 -4.34 -2.86 6.55
CA LEU A 126 -5.20 -2.34 5.49
C LEU A 126 -6.23 -1.39 6.09
N THR A 127 -6.28 -0.16 5.59
CA THR A 127 -7.24 0.87 6.01
C THR A 127 -8.50 0.86 5.14
N ILE A 128 -9.58 1.49 5.61
CA ILE A 128 -10.87 1.51 4.91
C ILE A 128 -11.51 2.90 4.83
N SER A 129 -11.11 3.82 5.70
CA SER A 129 -11.78 5.13 5.80
C SER A 129 -11.66 5.98 4.54
N THR A 130 -10.70 5.67 3.68
CA THR A 130 -10.51 6.29 2.37
C THR A 130 -11.21 5.55 1.22
N HIS A 131 -12.03 4.54 1.52
CA HIS A 131 -12.82 3.81 0.51
C HIS A 131 -14.01 4.63 0.03
N THR A 132 -14.36 4.46 -1.26
CA THR A 132 -15.58 5.06 -1.83
C THR A 132 -16.84 4.59 -1.10
N PRO A 133 -17.88 5.41 -0.94
CA PRO A 133 -18.11 6.77 -1.49
C PRO A 133 -17.52 7.92 -0.66
N PHE A 134 -16.58 7.69 0.26
CA PHE A 134 -15.92 8.68 1.12
C PHE A 134 -16.84 9.40 2.14
N THR A 135 -18.07 8.92 2.33
CA THR A 135 -19.05 9.59 3.18
C THR A 135 -19.02 9.13 4.63
N THR A 136 -18.49 7.95 4.89
CA THR A 136 -18.54 7.32 6.22
C THR A 136 -17.68 8.06 7.24
N THR A 137 -16.55 8.60 6.82
CA THR A 137 -15.55 9.21 7.71
C THR A 137 -15.29 10.67 7.43
N SER A 138 -15.83 11.24 6.34
CA SER A 138 -15.62 12.65 5.98
C SER A 138 -16.12 13.62 7.06
N ASN A 139 -17.16 13.27 7.79
CA ASN A 139 -17.70 14.07 8.92
C ASN A 139 -16.84 14.00 10.18
N LYS A 140 -15.86 13.11 10.25
CA LYS A 140 -14.91 12.98 11.38
C LYS A 140 -13.65 13.85 11.19
N SER A 141 -13.50 14.47 10.03
CA SER A 141 -12.40 15.37 9.72
C SER A 141 -12.76 16.80 10.05
N ASN A 142 -11.82 17.52 10.66
CA ASN A 142 -11.91 18.95 10.92
C ASN A 142 -11.34 19.80 9.77
N LEU A 143 -11.04 19.20 8.61
CA LEU A 143 -10.50 19.92 7.47
C LEU A 143 -11.54 20.89 6.90
N ILE A 144 -11.18 22.17 6.84
CA ILE A 144 -11.99 23.22 6.22
C ILE A 144 -11.58 23.29 4.75
N LEU A 145 -12.54 23.18 3.87
CA LEU A 145 -12.36 23.20 2.42
C LEU A 145 -13.24 24.29 1.80
N PRO A 146 -12.92 24.80 0.60
CA PRO A 146 -13.77 25.72 -0.14
C PRO A 146 -15.19 25.14 -0.35
N GLU A 147 -16.21 26.01 -0.24
CA GLU A 147 -17.62 25.61 -0.36
C GLU A 147 -17.99 25.16 -1.80
N ASP A 148 -17.28 25.69 -2.79
CA ASP A 148 -17.46 25.41 -4.22
C ASP A 148 -16.73 24.13 -4.69
N MET A 149 -15.95 23.48 -3.79
CA MET A 149 -15.28 22.23 -4.12
C MET A 149 -16.28 21.11 -4.45
N PRO A 150 -16.08 20.31 -5.51
CA PRO A 150 -16.91 19.14 -5.79
C PRO A 150 -17.07 18.27 -4.56
N LYS A 151 -18.30 17.91 -4.22
CA LYS A 151 -18.64 17.24 -2.94
C LYS A 151 -17.87 15.94 -2.72
N ASP A 152 -17.71 15.13 -3.77
CA ASP A 152 -16.99 13.86 -3.67
C ASP A 152 -15.49 14.09 -3.45
N MET A 153 -14.92 15.12 -4.09
CA MET A 153 -13.54 15.53 -3.87
C MET A 153 -13.33 16.03 -2.44
N ALA A 154 -14.26 16.84 -1.94
CA ALA A 154 -14.22 17.31 -0.54
C ALA A 154 -14.31 16.13 0.45
N ASN A 155 -15.21 15.19 0.22
CA ASN A 155 -15.34 13.99 1.04
C ASN A 155 -14.06 13.13 0.99
N TYR A 156 -13.47 12.95 -0.19
CA TYR A 156 -12.20 12.28 -0.37
C TYR A 156 -11.09 12.92 0.46
N MET A 157 -10.88 14.23 0.33
CA MET A 157 -9.85 14.94 1.08
C MET A 157 -10.08 14.88 2.60
N LYS A 158 -11.32 14.96 3.06
CA LYS A 158 -11.68 14.83 4.47
C LYS A 158 -11.42 13.41 4.98
N SER A 159 -11.74 12.38 4.20
CA SER A 159 -11.46 10.99 4.57
C SER A 159 -9.96 10.74 4.71
N PHE A 160 -9.14 11.23 3.78
CA PHE A 160 -7.68 11.15 3.89
C PHE A 160 -7.11 11.92 5.08
N ASN A 161 -7.68 13.09 5.40
CA ASN A 161 -7.27 13.83 6.59
C ASN A 161 -7.62 13.06 7.87
N TYR A 162 -8.76 12.39 7.90
CA TYR A 162 -9.12 11.51 9.02
C TYR A 162 -8.16 10.33 9.17
N THR A 163 -7.89 9.60 8.09
CA THR A 163 -6.91 8.48 8.07
C THR A 163 -5.54 8.95 8.53
N ASP A 164 -5.08 10.14 8.09
CA ASP A 164 -3.82 10.73 8.53
C ASP A 164 -3.78 10.96 10.05
N SER A 165 -4.88 11.41 10.63
CA SER A 165 -4.97 11.59 12.08
C SER A 165 -4.94 10.27 12.84
N CYS A 166 -5.55 9.22 12.30
CA CYS A 166 -5.48 7.87 12.87
C CYS A 166 -4.06 7.28 12.76
N LEU A 167 -3.43 7.39 11.59
CA LEU A 167 -2.06 6.94 11.35
C LEU A 167 -1.04 7.66 12.25
N ASN A 168 -1.28 8.92 12.58
CA ASN A 168 -0.41 9.69 13.48
C ASN A 168 -0.25 9.04 14.86
N SER A 169 -1.19 8.23 15.31
CA SER A 169 -1.05 7.45 16.55
C SER A 169 0.14 6.49 16.52
N VAL A 170 0.51 5.99 15.34
CA VAL A 170 1.68 5.13 15.12
C VAL A 170 2.92 5.98 14.83
N LEU A 171 2.83 6.92 13.89
CA LEU A 171 3.99 7.72 13.46
C LEU A 171 4.62 8.53 14.60
N SER A 172 3.80 9.04 15.53
CA SER A 172 4.30 9.80 16.68
C SER A 172 5.11 8.95 17.67
N LEU A 173 4.95 7.63 17.66
CA LEU A 173 5.70 6.72 18.51
C LEU A 173 7.09 6.35 17.96
N VAL A 174 7.35 6.57 16.68
CA VAL A 174 8.64 6.21 16.05
C VAL A 174 9.83 6.83 16.77
N ALA A 175 9.69 8.06 17.28
CA ALA A 175 10.76 8.72 18.01
C ALA A 175 11.02 8.14 19.41
N THR A 176 10.03 7.53 20.06
CA THR A 176 10.07 7.14 21.46
C THR A 176 10.04 5.63 21.70
N ASP A 177 9.39 4.87 20.81
CA ASP A 177 9.35 3.41 20.90
C ASP A 177 10.51 2.78 20.12
N SER A 178 11.30 1.94 20.78
CA SER A 178 12.51 1.35 20.19
C SER A 178 12.21 0.35 19.07
N LEU A 179 11.08 -0.36 19.11
CA LEU A 179 10.70 -1.29 18.05
C LEU A 179 10.33 -0.53 16.79
N LEU A 180 9.46 0.48 16.91
CA LEU A 180 9.03 1.29 15.77
C LEU A 180 10.17 2.11 15.18
N ARG A 181 11.09 2.61 16.02
CA ARG A 181 12.28 3.34 15.56
C ARG A 181 13.22 2.45 14.73
N ASN A 182 13.29 1.17 15.04
CA ASN A 182 14.12 0.19 14.34
C ASN A 182 13.37 -0.57 13.24
N ALA A 183 12.07 -0.31 13.07
CA ALA A 183 11.27 -0.93 12.02
C ALA A 183 11.42 -0.24 10.67
N THR A 184 11.22 -0.99 9.60
CA THR A 184 10.93 -0.44 8.28
C THR A 184 9.41 -0.25 8.17
N ILE A 185 8.97 1.00 8.05
CA ILE A 185 7.54 1.37 7.97
C ILE A 185 7.25 1.83 6.55
N VAL A 186 6.28 1.17 5.90
CA VAL A 186 5.86 1.48 4.53
C VAL A 186 4.43 2.00 4.56
N VAL A 187 4.23 3.18 4.00
CA VAL A 187 2.90 3.79 3.81
C VAL A 187 2.70 4.03 2.32
N THR A 188 1.69 3.37 1.75
CA THR A 188 1.34 3.50 0.34
C THR A 188 -0.16 3.23 0.14
N SER A 189 -0.66 3.43 -1.08
CA SER A 189 -2.00 2.96 -1.46
C SER A 189 -1.90 1.59 -2.14
N ASP A 190 -2.90 0.76 -1.92
CA ASP A 190 -3.08 -0.51 -2.64
C ASP A 190 -3.38 -0.27 -4.12
N HIS A 191 -4.20 0.74 -4.45
CA HIS A 191 -4.48 1.19 -5.82
C HIS A 191 -4.91 2.66 -5.86
N ALA A 192 -4.95 3.24 -7.04
CA ALA A 192 -5.50 4.56 -7.27
C ALA A 192 -7.03 4.51 -7.44
N ILE A 193 -7.74 5.54 -7.00
CA ILE A 193 -9.19 5.46 -6.78
C ILE A 193 -10.03 6.40 -7.65
N PHE A 194 -9.47 7.41 -8.32
CA PHE A 194 -10.34 8.39 -8.95
C PHE A 194 -11.24 7.77 -10.03
N PRO A 195 -12.59 7.92 -9.90
CA PRO A 195 -13.51 7.48 -10.92
C PRO A 195 -13.17 8.17 -12.25
N GLN A 196 -12.94 7.39 -13.29
CA GLN A 196 -12.56 7.92 -14.61
C GLN A 196 -13.57 8.94 -15.13
N ASN A 197 -14.86 8.76 -14.83
CA ASN A 197 -15.94 9.64 -15.25
C ASN A 197 -15.98 11.01 -14.54
N LYS A 198 -15.15 11.25 -13.52
CA LYS A 198 -15.07 12.52 -12.78
C LYS A 198 -13.72 13.22 -12.91
N ARG A 199 -12.79 12.65 -13.67
CA ARG A 199 -11.44 13.23 -13.84
C ARG A 199 -11.48 14.63 -14.43
N GLU A 200 -12.30 14.86 -15.43
CA GLU A 200 -12.41 16.17 -16.09
C GLU A 200 -13.00 17.23 -15.15
N GLU A 201 -14.03 16.88 -14.36
CA GLU A 201 -14.62 17.78 -13.36
C GLU A 201 -13.57 18.20 -12.32
N TYR A 202 -12.83 17.24 -11.78
CA TYR A 202 -11.81 17.51 -10.77
C TYR A 202 -10.61 18.28 -11.34
N TYR A 203 -10.21 17.95 -12.55
CA TYR A 203 -9.14 18.67 -13.25
C TYR A 203 -9.50 20.12 -13.48
N SER A 204 -10.70 20.40 -13.98
CA SER A 204 -11.18 21.77 -14.19
C SER A 204 -11.20 22.57 -12.89
N TYR A 205 -11.76 21.99 -11.83
CA TYR A 205 -11.76 22.62 -10.51
C TYR A 205 -10.35 22.92 -10.01
N CYS A 206 -9.42 21.97 -10.12
CA CYS A 206 -8.04 22.15 -9.67
C CYS A 206 -7.32 23.23 -10.48
N GLN A 207 -7.53 23.30 -11.81
CA GLN A 207 -6.96 24.34 -12.66
C GLN A 207 -7.48 25.73 -12.27
N GLU A 208 -8.78 25.89 -12.05
CA GLU A 208 -9.41 27.15 -11.64
C GLU A 208 -8.96 27.58 -10.23
N SER A 209 -8.71 26.62 -9.34
CA SER A 209 -8.27 26.85 -7.96
C SER A 209 -6.75 26.93 -7.81
N GLY A 210 -5.97 26.78 -8.89
CA GLY A 210 -4.51 26.78 -8.85
C GLY A 210 -3.90 25.57 -8.11
N LEU A 211 -4.64 24.46 -8.04
CA LEU A 211 -4.18 23.21 -7.45
C LEU A 211 -3.55 22.32 -8.52
N ASP A 212 -2.46 21.65 -8.16
CA ASP A 212 -1.83 20.66 -9.04
C ASP A 212 -2.61 19.35 -9.03
N TYR A 213 -2.98 18.85 -10.20
CA TYR A 213 -3.72 17.61 -10.39
C TYR A 213 -3.30 16.88 -11.67
N ALA A 214 -2.81 15.66 -11.55
CA ALA A 214 -2.44 14.81 -12.68
C ALA A 214 -3.66 14.07 -13.22
N ILE A 215 -4.17 14.48 -14.39
CA ILE A 215 -5.36 13.88 -15.00
C ILE A 215 -5.08 12.52 -15.66
N ASP A 216 -3.88 12.37 -16.25
CA ASP A 216 -3.57 11.24 -17.12
C ASP A 216 -3.02 10.02 -16.40
N GLU A 217 -2.56 10.18 -15.17
CA GLU A 217 -1.88 9.14 -14.42
C GLU A 217 -2.52 8.88 -13.05
N ALA A 218 -2.69 7.60 -12.76
CA ALA A 218 -3.20 7.15 -11.48
C ALA A 218 -2.05 6.88 -10.50
N PHE A 219 -1.56 7.92 -9.84
CA PHE A 219 -0.45 7.82 -8.90
C PHE A 219 -0.90 7.45 -7.49
N CYS A 220 -0.09 6.58 -6.86
CA CYS A 220 -0.10 6.31 -5.43
C CYS A 220 1.12 6.98 -4.78
N PRO A 221 1.03 7.50 -3.56
CA PRO A 221 2.21 7.92 -2.82
C PRO A 221 2.94 6.70 -2.27
N LEU A 222 4.26 6.82 -2.10
CA LEU A 222 5.07 5.86 -1.35
C LEU A 222 5.92 6.61 -0.35
N ILE A 223 5.80 6.26 0.92
CA ILE A 223 6.68 6.70 1.99
C ILE A 223 7.27 5.46 2.65
N ILE A 224 8.58 5.39 2.72
CA ILE A 224 9.28 4.34 3.47
C ILE A 224 10.16 5.01 4.50
N TYR A 225 9.90 4.77 5.78
CA TYR A 225 10.84 5.05 6.86
C TYR A 225 11.62 3.77 7.16
N SER A 226 12.94 3.89 7.29
CA SER A 226 13.79 2.78 7.75
C SER A 226 15.07 3.33 8.36
N PRO A 227 15.56 2.78 9.50
CA PRO A 227 16.88 3.14 10.04
C PRO A 227 18.01 2.85 9.05
N ASN A 228 17.80 2.00 8.06
CA ASN A 228 18.75 1.64 7.01
C ASN A 228 18.78 2.64 5.84
N ILE A 229 17.95 3.66 5.85
CA ILE A 229 18.04 4.79 4.92
C ILE A 229 18.98 5.84 5.54
N GLU A 230 20.14 6.05 4.94
CA GLU A 230 21.17 6.94 5.48
C GLU A 230 20.81 8.43 5.37
N LYS A 231 20.07 8.78 4.31
CA LYS A 231 19.63 10.17 4.04
C LYS A 231 18.28 10.19 3.36
N LYS A 232 17.53 11.26 3.62
CA LYS A 232 16.26 11.50 2.94
C LYS A 232 16.41 11.41 1.42
N THR A 233 15.62 10.53 0.82
CA THR A 233 15.61 10.30 -0.63
C THR A 233 14.24 10.70 -1.17
N VAL A 234 14.21 11.59 -2.16
CA VAL A 234 12.99 12.02 -2.84
C VAL A 234 13.05 11.57 -4.29
N ILE A 235 12.10 10.74 -4.69
CA ILE A 235 11.94 10.25 -6.05
C ILE A 235 10.92 11.13 -6.77
N ASN A 236 11.40 11.95 -7.71
CA ASN A 236 10.57 12.85 -8.51
C ASN A 236 10.18 12.25 -9.88
N THR A 237 10.88 11.19 -10.29
CA THR A 237 10.58 10.45 -11.51
C THR A 237 9.46 9.45 -11.27
N VAL A 238 8.80 9.04 -12.37
CA VAL A 238 7.77 8.01 -12.32
C VAL A 238 8.38 6.66 -11.98
N ALA A 239 7.82 6.01 -10.97
CA ALA A 239 8.14 4.64 -10.57
C ALA A 239 6.86 3.80 -10.55
N TYR A 240 6.95 2.51 -10.22
CA TYR A 240 5.84 1.57 -10.31
C TYR A 240 5.62 0.84 -8.98
N GLN A 241 4.41 0.37 -8.72
CA GLN A 241 4.13 -0.42 -7.50
C GLN A 241 5.03 -1.65 -7.38
N MET A 242 5.41 -2.29 -8.48
CA MET A 242 6.34 -3.43 -8.47
C MET A 242 7.74 -3.10 -7.92
N ASP A 243 8.12 -1.81 -7.83
CA ASP A 243 9.41 -1.38 -7.30
C ASP A 243 9.45 -1.37 -5.76
N ILE A 244 8.27 -1.42 -5.13
CA ILE A 244 8.14 -1.39 -3.67
C ILE A 244 8.78 -2.65 -3.05
N TYR A 245 8.47 -3.82 -3.59
CA TYR A 245 8.94 -5.10 -3.06
C TYR A 245 10.49 -5.22 -3.02
N PRO A 246 11.24 -5.04 -4.13
CA PRO A 246 12.70 -5.11 -4.08
C PRO A 246 13.34 -4.01 -3.23
N THR A 247 12.71 -2.84 -3.12
CA THR A 247 13.17 -1.76 -2.23
C THR A 247 13.05 -2.18 -0.77
N ILE A 248 11.94 -2.81 -0.38
CA ILE A 248 11.77 -3.35 0.98
C ILE A 248 12.80 -4.46 1.24
N LEU A 249 12.98 -5.42 0.31
CA LEU A 249 13.96 -6.49 0.45
C LEU A 249 15.38 -5.96 0.75
N ASN A 250 15.79 -4.89 0.08
CA ASN A 250 17.07 -4.26 0.36
C ASN A 250 17.11 -3.68 1.78
N LEU A 251 16.08 -2.93 2.17
CA LEU A 251 16.03 -2.25 3.47
C LEU A 251 15.99 -3.22 4.67
N VAL A 252 15.39 -4.40 4.49
CA VAL A 252 15.34 -5.41 5.55
C VAL A 252 16.52 -6.40 5.50
N GLY A 253 17.54 -6.11 4.69
CA GLY A 253 18.74 -6.95 4.59
C GLY A 253 18.59 -8.23 3.77
N CYS A 254 17.50 -8.38 3.04
CA CYS A 254 17.17 -9.57 2.23
C CYS A 254 17.45 -9.37 0.73
N LYS A 255 18.40 -8.51 0.38
CA LYS A 255 18.77 -8.24 -1.03
C LYS A 255 19.15 -9.50 -1.82
N ASN A 256 19.59 -10.56 -1.15
CA ASN A 256 19.95 -11.84 -1.77
C ASN A 256 18.83 -12.88 -1.73
N TYR A 257 17.60 -12.49 -1.32
CA TYR A 257 16.46 -13.39 -1.39
C TYR A 257 16.29 -13.91 -2.82
N PHE A 258 15.92 -15.19 -2.98
CA PHE A 258 15.92 -15.87 -4.30
C PHE A 258 14.91 -15.24 -5.28
N TRP A 259 13.81 -14.67 -4.79
CA TRP A 259 12.81 -13.95 -5.56
C TRP A 259 12.85 -12.46 -5.22
N LYS A 260 12.94 -11.61 -6.24
CA LYS A 260 13.07 -10.15 -6.07
C LYS A 260 11.95 -9.36 -6.74
N GLY A 261 10.92 -10.05 -7.25
CA GLY A 261 9.89 -9.41 -8.06
C GLY A 261 10.39 -8.99 -9.45
N PHE A 262 9.62 -8.13 -10.09
CA PHE A 262 9.94 -7.57 -11.43
C PHE A 262 10.42 -6.12 -11.38
N GLY A 263 10.33 -5.49 -10.23
CA GLY A 263 10.71 -4.10 -10.02
C GLY A 263 12.20 -3.88 -9.82
N VAL A 264 12.53 -2.64 -9.52
CA VAL A 264 13.90 -2.20 -9.18
C VAL A 264 13.91 -1.61 -7.77
N ASP A 265 15.06 -1.66 -7.11
CA ASP A 265 15.28 -0.99 -5.84
C ASP A 265 15.36 0.52 -6.06
N LEU A 266 14.44 1.27 -5.49
CA LEU A 266 14.35 2.72 -5.64
C LEU A 266 15.48 3.49 -4.92
N LEU A 267 16.25 2.83 -4.08
CA LEU A 267 17.44 3.40 -3.42
C LEU A 267 18.71 3.22 -4.25
N GLU A 268 18.69 2.38 -5.28
CA GLU A 268 19.83 2.18 -6.16
C GLU A 268 19.88 3.29 -7.22
N GLU A 269 21.00 3.98 -7.33
CA GLU A 269 21.19 5.10 -8.25
C GLU A 269 21.02 4.67 -9.72
N GLY A 270 20.11 5.33 -10.42
CA GLY A 270 19.81 5.05 -11.83
C GLY A 270 19.07 3.74 -12.09
N ALA A 271 18.59 3.05 -11.06
CA ALA A 271 17.86 1.79 -11.21
C ALA A 271 16.57 1.95 -12.04
N ILE A 272 15.85 3.06 -11.87
CA ILE A 272 14.62 3.34 -12.63
C ILE A 272 14.91 3.38 -14.13
N ASP A 273 15.98 4.06 -14.55
CA ASP A 273 16.35 4.22 -15.96
C ASP A 273 16.92 2.92 -16.57
N LYS A 274 17.52 2.07 -15.72
CA LYS A 274 18.15 0.80 -16.10
C LYS A 274 17.23 -0.40 -15.87
N ARG A 275 15.94 -0.21 -15.79
CA ARG A 275 14.96 -1.26 -15.53
C ARG A 275 15.15 -2.45 -16.49
N PRO A 276 15.39 -3.67 -15.99
CA PRO A 276 15.76 -4.83 -16.83
C PRO A 276 14.59 -5.39 -17.63
N ILE A 277 13.37 -5.04 -17.23
CA ILE A 277 12.15 -5.55 -17.84
C ILE A 277 11.11 -4.43 -17.95
N ASP A 278 10.48 -4.29 -19.10
CA ASP A 278 9.35 -3.40 -19.26
C ASP A 278 8.08 -3.94 -18.60
N GLN A 279 7.15 -3.05 -18.29
CA GLN A 279 5.92 -3.37 -17.58
C GLN A 279 5.08 -4.44 -18.30
N ASN A 280 4.94 -4.38 -19.63
CA ASN A 280 4.11 -5.34 -20.37
C ASN A 280 4.70 -6.76 -20.32
N LYS A 281 6.02 -6.87 -20.41
CA LYS A 281 6.72 -8.14 -20.27
C LYS A 281 6.62 -8.67 -18.85
N ALA A 282 6.71 -7.80 -17.84
CA ALA A 282 6.53 -8.16 -16.44
C ALA A 282 5.13 -8.75 -16.18
N TYR A 283 4.06 -8.13 -16.68
CA TYR A 283 2.71 -8.67 -16.60
C TYR A 283 2.58 -10.06 -17.23
N LYS A 284 3.11 -10.25 -18.44
CA LYS A 284 3.03 -11.55 -19.14
C LYS A 284 3.79 -12.66 -18.41
N LEU A 285 4.94 -12.34 -17.81
CA LEU A 285 5.70 -13.31 -17.03
C LEU A 285 5.02 -13.61 -15.71
N SER A 286 4.50 -12.59 -15.03
CA SER A 286 3.75 -12.76 -13.79
C SER A 286 2.53 -13.66 -14.00
N ASP A 287 1.75 -13.40 -15.05
CA ASP A 287 0.58 -14.22 -15.39
C ASP A 287 0.96 -15.71 -15.61
N LYS A 288 2.08 -15.97 -16.30
CA LYS A 288 2.59 -17.33 -16.48
C LYS A 288 3.04 -17.98 -15.17
N ILE A 289 3.76 -17.25 -14.33
CA ILE A 289 4.23 -17.73 -13.02
C ILE A 289 3.02 -18.10 -12.14
N ILE A 290 2.03 -17.23 -12.07
CA ILE A 290 0.82 -17.42 -11.27
C ILE A 290 0.02 -18.60 -11.83
N SER A 291 -0.30 -18.60 -13.12
CA SER A 291 -1.14 -19.64 -13.74
C SER A 291 -0.51 -21.03 -13.74
N SER A 292 0.81 -21.13 -13.81
CA SER A 292 1.54 -22.42 -13.73
C SER A 292 1.81 -22.93 -12.33
N ASN A 293 1.44 -22.16 -11.28
CA ASN A 293 1.80 -22.46 -9.90
C ASN A 293 3.31 -22.65 -9.67
N TYR A 294 4.12 -21.84 -10.35
CA TYR A 294 5.57 -22.01 -10.47
C TYR A 294 6.27 -22.20 -9.11
N PHE A 295 5.93 -21.39 -8.12
CA PHE A 295 6.60 -21.42 -6.81
C PHE A 295 6.25 -22.65 -5.96
N THR A 296 5.11 -23.29 -6.19
CA THR A 296 4.76 -24.53 -5.49
C THR A 296 5.52 -25.75 -6.09
N THR A 297 6.02 -25.63 -7.32
CA THR A 297 6.81 -26.69 -7.96
C THR A 297 8.30 -26.64 -7.60
N ILE A 298 8.74 -25.56 -6.97
CA ILE A 298 10.09 -25.42 -6.43
C ILE A 298 9.98 -25.78 -4.94
N ASP A 299 10.63 -26.85 -4.50
CA ASP A 299 10.77 -27.15 -3.06
C ASP A 299 11.49 -25.97 -2.42
N LEU A 300 10.76 -25.16 -1.69
CA LEU A 300 11.25 -23.99 -0.96
C LEU A 300 11.78 -24.39 0.41
#